data_6613492a115d8bab0e54d4ed4c988492
#
_entry.id   6613492a115d8bab0e54d4ed4c988492
#
_cell.length_a   1.000
_cell.length_b   1.000
_cell.length_c   1.000
_cell.angle_alpha   90.00
_cell.angle_beta   90.00
_cell.angle_gamma   90.00
#
_symmetry.space_group_name_H-M   'P 1'
#
loop_
_entity.id
_entity.type
_entity.pdbx_description
1 polymer ?
#
loop_
_entity_poly.entity_id
_entity_poly.type
_entity_poly.pdbx_seq_one_letter_code
_entity_poly.pdbx_strand_id
1 'polypeptide(L)'
;MKEAYIVKAYRTAVGKAPKGLFRFKRPDELASETINHMISEVPQLDKTRIDDVIVGNATPEAEQGLNIARVISLMGLKVEDVPGVTVNRYCASGLETIAMASAKIKSGMAECIIAGGVESMSFIPMGGYKTVPDYGIAKQGKEDYYWGMGLTAEQVAEQYKVSREDQDEFALNSHLKAVDAISKGKFKSQIVPITVEETFLNQNGQKETKNYSVDTDQGPRKDTNLKLLNKLRPVFKMNGSVTAGNSSQMSDGAAFVLIMSEKMVKELNIEPIAKLVNYAVAGVPPKIMGIGPIKAIPKVLKQADMKIDDINLIELNEAFSSQSLAVIRELDLNKDIINVNGGAIALGHPLGCSGAKLSVQLFSEMRERKSKYGMVTMCVGAGQGAAGIFEFLK
;
A
#
# COMPACT_ATOMS: atom_id res chain seq x y z
N MET A 1 22.14 14.97 12.83
CA MET A 1 20.96 14.16 13.17
C MET A 1 21.35 12.70 12.99
N LYS A 2 20.78 11.77 13.79
CA LYS A 2 20.97 10.33 13.58
C LYS A 2 20.29 9.93 12.27
N GLU A 3 20.88 8.98 11.52
CA GLU A 3 20.26 8.44 10.33
C GLU A 3 19.45 7.19 10.64
N ALA A 4 18.40 6.97 9.85
CA ALA A 4 17.53 5.80 9.93
C ALA A 4 17.55 5.09 8.57
N TYR A 5 17.95 3.83 8.55
CA TYR A 5 18.18 3.05 7.35
C TYR A 5 17.17 1.90 7.23
N ILE A 6 16.57 1.74 6.09
CA ILE A 6 15.79 0.56 5.72
C ILE A 6 16.77 -0.53 5.31
N VAL A 7 16.75 -1.66 6.00
CA VAL A 7 17.70 -2.75 5.81
C VAL A 7 17.09 -4.00 5.17
N LYS A 8 15.78 -4.20 5.36
CA LYS A 8 14.99 -5.26 4.71
C LYS A 8 13.61 -4.74 4.35
N ALA A 9 13.04 -5.29 3.28
CA ALA A 9 11.73 -4.89 2.77
C ALA A 9 11.07 -6.07 2.05
N TYR A 10 9.92 -6.54 2.54
CA TYR A 10 9.18 -7.67 1.99
C TYR A 10 7.68 -7.42 2.00
N ARG A 11 6.98 -8.09 1.09
CA ARG A 11 5.52 -8.10 1.02
C ARG A 11 4.98 -9.50 0.72
N THR A 12 3.73 -9.73 0.96
CA THR A 12 3.02 -10.86 0.38
C THR A 12 2.67 -10.59 -1.08
N ALA A 13 2.27 -11.62 -1.81
CA ALA A 13 1.42 -11.40 -2.96
C ALA A 13 0.14 -10.65 -2.54
N VAL A 14 -0.56 -10.04 -3.47
CA VAL A 14 -1.86 -9.40 -3.25
C VAL A 14 -2.97 -10.35 -3.69
N GLY A 15 -3.86 -10.70 -2.76
CA GLY A 15 -5.06 -11.48 -3.01
C GLY A 15 -6.24 -10.59 -3.41
N LYS A 16 -7.15 -11.12 -4.21
CA LYS A 16 -8.43 -10.48 -4.56
C LYS A 16 -9.46 -10.69 -3.45
N ALA A 17 -10.01 -9.62 -2.89
CA ALA A 17 -11.13 -9.72 -1.98
C ALA A 17 -12.48 -9.69 -2.75
N PRO A 18 -13.54 -10.33 -2.23
CA PRO A 18 -13.57 -11.21 -1.04
C PRO A 18 -13.37 -12.69 -1.39
N LYS A 19 -13.14 -13.06 -2.65
CA LYS A 19 -13.14 -14.46 -3.13
C LYS A 19 -11.74 -14.93 -3.59
N GLY A 20 -10.68 -14.21 -3.24
CA GLY A 20 -9.32 -14.50 -3.65
C GLY A 20 -8.62 -15.55 -2.79
N LEU A 21 -7.33 -15.71 -3.07
CA LEU A 21 -6.51 -16.77 -2.48
C LEU A 21 -6.28 -16.59 -0.97
N PHE A 22 -6.37 -15.36 -0.45
CA PHE A 22 -6.19 -15.09 0.98
C PHE A 22 -7.49 -15.03 1.78
N ARG A 23 -8.66 -15.34 1.18
CA ARG A 23 -9.96 -15.27 1.87
C ARG A 23 -10.09 -16.11 3.15
N PHE A 24 -9.20 -17.08 3.35
CA PHE A 24 -9.13 -17.94 4.55
C PHE A 24 -7.89 -17.66 5.40
N LYS A 25 -7.05 -16.70 5.01
CA LYS A 25 -5.83 -16.34 5.74
C LYS A 25 -6.07 -15.11 6.58
N ARG A 26 -6.07 -15.24 7.89
CA ARG A 26 -6.25 -14.12 8.82
C ARG A 26 -5.20 -13.01 8.59
N PRO A 27 -5.56 -11.73 8.75
CA PRO A 27 -4.62 -10.63 8.54
C PRO A 27 -3.43 -10.63 9.52
N ASP A 28 -3.65 -11.02 10.77
CA ASP A 28 -2.60 -11.18 11.77
C ASP A 28 -1.59 -12.28 11.40
N GLU A 29 -2.05 -13.43 10.89
CA GLU A 29 -1.19 -14.49 10.37
C GLU A 29 -0.41 -14.03 9.13
N LEU A 30 -1.09 -13.39 8.17
CA LEU A 30 -0.48 -12.89 6.93
C LEU A 30 0.69 -11.93 7.24
N ALA A 31 0.47 -11.00 8.18
CA ALA A 31 1.49 -10.05 8.62
C ALA A 31 2.61 -10.73 9.39
N SER A 32 2.28 -11.63 10.31
CA SER A 32 3.25 -12.34 11.16
C SER A 32 4.20 -13.22 10.36
N GLU A 33 3.70 -13.93 9.34
CA GLU A 33 4.54 -14.75 8.46
C GLU A 33 5.48 -13.87 7.63
N THR A 34 5.01 -12.71 7.16
CA THR A 34 5.85 -11.74 6.43
C THR A 34 6.97 -11.20 7.32
N ILE A 35 6.68 -10.82 8.56
CA ILE A 35 7.68 -10.37 9.53
C ILE A 35 8.65 -11.49 9.89
N ASN A 36 8.15 -12.71 10.13
CA ASN A 36 9.00 -13.86 10.48
C ASN A 36 10.01 -14.14 9.37
N HIS A 37 9.57 -14.15 8.10
CA HIS A 37 10.45 -14.28 6.95
C HIS A 37 11.50 -13.15 6.92
N MET A 38 11.06 -11.89 7.05
CA MET A 38 11.96 -10.73 7.01
C MET A 38 13.05 -10.80 8.09
N ILE A 39 12.70 -11.23 9.30
CA ILE A 39 13.65 -11.35 10.41
C ILE A 39 14.59 -12.56 10.24
N SER A 40 14.13 -13.65 9.62
CA SER A 40 15.00 -14.80 9.32
C SER A 40 16.15 -14.45 8.37
N GLU A 41 15.99 -13.38 7.56
CA GLU A 41 17.03 -12.85 6.69
C GLU A 41 18.05 -11.95 7.42
N VAL A 42 17.91 -11.80 8.74
CA VAL A 42 18.83 -11.01 9.59
C VAL A 42 19.16 -11.81 10.85
N PRO A 43 19.83 -12.97 10.72
CA PRO A 43 20.05 -13.90 11.83
C PRO A 43 20.93 -13.31 12.95
N GLN A 44 21.71 -12.25 12.66
CA GLN A 44 22.52 -11.54 13.64
C GLN A 44 21.73 -10.57 14.53
N LEU A 45 20.44 -10.31 14.21
CA LEU A 45 19.59 -9.45 15.02
C LEU A 45 18.96 -10.25 16.16
N ASP A 46 19.28 -9.88 17.40
CA ASP A 46 18.49 -10.30 18.55
C ASP A 46 17.12 -9.60 18.50
N LYS A 47 16.05 -10.40 18.42
CA LYS A 47 14.68 -9.92 18.29
C LYS A 47 14.24 -9.03 19.46
N THR A 48 14.78 -9.24 20.66
CA THR A 48 14.46 -8.44 21.85
C THR A 48 15.00 -7.02 21.75
N ARG A 49 15.88 -6.73 20.78
CA ARG A 49 16.42 -5.40 20.50
C ARG A 49 15.53 -4.59 19.52
N ILE A 50 14.42 -5.15 19.10
CA ILE A 50 13.42 -4.41 18.32
C ILE A 50 12.58 -3.57 19.28
N ASP A 51 12.62 -2.26 19.12
CA ASP A 51 11.96 -1.32 20.03
C ASP A 51 10.46 -1.24 19.84
N ASP A 52 9.95 -1.48 18.61
CA ASP A 52 8.52 -1.35 18.31
C ASP A 52 8.14 -2.05 16.99
N VAL A 53 6.87 -2.47 16.87
CA VAL A 53 6.23 -2.90 15.61
C VAL A 53 5.09 -1.94 15.30
N ILE A 54 5.25 -1.11 14.27
CA ILE A 54 4.26 -0.10 13.88
C ILE A 54 3.51 -0.59 12.64
N VAL A 55 2.23 -0.92 12.80
CA VAL A 55 1.41 -1.52 11.75
C VAL A 55 0.31 -0.57 11.29
N GLY A 56 0.30 -0.27 10.01
CA GLY A 56 -0.77 0.45 9.34
C GLY A 56 -1.96 -0.47 9.04
N ASN A 57 -3.16 -0.03 9.43
CA ASN A 57 -4.40 -0.70 9.12
C ASN A 57 -5.52 0.34 8.92
N ALA A 58 -6.26 0.25 7.83
CA ALA A 58 -7.26 1.26 7.49
C ALA A 58 -8.62 0.99 8.13
N THR A 59 -8.92 -0.26 8.47
CA THR A 59 -10.17 -0.66 9.09
C THR A 59 -9.90 -1.57 10.30
N PRO A 60 -9.44 -1.00 11.45
CA PRO A 60 -9.06 -1.75 12.65
C PRO A 60 -10.30 -2.25 13.41
N GLU A 61 -11.00 -3.23 12.84
CA GLU A 61 -12.24 -3.81 13.34
C GLU A 61 -12.19 -5.34 13.23
N ALA A 62 -12.97 -6.07 13.99
CA ALA A 62 -13.06 -7.52 14.01
C ALA A 62 -11.68 -8.21 14.04
N GLU A 63 -11.30 -9.02 13.03
CA GLU A 63 -10.00 -9.70 12.94
C GLU A 63 -8.81 -8.73 12.85
N GLN A 64 -9.05 -7.47 12.49
CA GLN A 64 -8.08 -6.37 12.47
C GLN A 64 -8.21 -5.45 13.69
N GLY A 65 -9.14 -5.76 14.58
CA GLY A 65 -9.50 -4.97 15.75
C GLY A 65 -8.48 -5.01 16.88
N LEU A 66 -8.86 -4.40 18.00
CA LEU A 66 -7.99 -4.19 19.17
C LEU A 66 -6.71 -3.46 18.76
N ASN A 67 -5.56 -3.91 19.22
CA ASN A 67 -4.25 -3.46 18.72
C ASN A 67 -3.61 -4.60 17.94
N ILE A 68 -4.01 -4.79 16.68
CA ILE A 68 -3.51 -5.87 15.83
C ILE A 68 -1.99 -5.87 15.75
N ALA A 69 -1.33 -4.70 15.81
CA ALA A 69 0.13 -4.61 15.76
C ALA A 69 0.80 -5.38 16.91
N ARG A 70 0.22 -5.33 18.13
CA ARG A 70 0.77 -6.11 19.25
C ARG A 70 0.59 -7.62 19.05
N VAL A 71 -0.56 -8.04 18.51
CA VAL A 71 -0.81 -9.45 18.17
C VAL A 71 0.19 -9.93 17.11
N ILE A 72 0.40 -9.14 16.06
CA ILE A 72 1.38 -9.42 15.01
C ILE A 72 2.80 -9.50 15.56
N SER A 73 3.19 -8.60 16.47
CA SER A 73 4.49 -8.64 17.14
C SER A 73 4.74 -9.96 17.86
N LEU A 74 3.79 -10.37 18.70
CA LEU A 74 3.83 -11.64 19.46
C LEU A 74 3.92 -12.87 18.55
N MET A 75 3.09 -12.92 17.51
CA MET A 75 3.03 -14.05 16.58
C MET A 75 4.25 -14.12 15.66
N GLY A 76 4.69 -12.98 15.13
CA GLY A 76 5.78 -12.89 14.14
C GLY A 76 7.16 -13.02 14.76
N LEU A 77 7.40 -12.37 15.89
CA LEU A 77 8.70 -12.39 16.58
C LEU A 77 8.84 -13.52 17.57
N LYS A 78 7.74 -13.99 18.17
CA LYS A 78 7.71 -15.04 19.20
C LYS A 78 8.52 -14.67 20.45
N VAL A 79 8.52 -13.37 20.79
CA VAL A 79 9.07 -12.79 22.03
C VAL A 79 8.04 -11.81 22.59
N GLU A 80 8.05 -11.62 23.92
CA GLU A 80 7.07 -10.78 24.60
C GLU A 80 7.57 -9.35 24.84
N ASP A 81 8.84 -9.10 24.66
CA ASP A 81 9.51 -7.82 24.97
C ASP A 81 9.16 -6.71 23.97
N VAL A 82 8.77 -7.04 22.72
CA VAL A 82 8.59 -6.09 21.64
C VAL A 82 7.15 -5.59 21.58
N PRO A 83 6.87 -4.32 21.92
CA PRO A 83 5.53 -3.74 21.84
C PRO A 83 5.04 -3.60 20.39
N GLY A 84 3.82 -3.10 20.24
CA GLY A 84 3.27 -2.81 18.92
C GLY A 84 2.19 -1.73 18.99
N VAL A 85 2.08 -0.91 17.94
CA VAL A 85 1.07 0.13 17.80
C VAL A 85 0.44 0.10 16.41
N THR A 86 -0.90 0.18 16.38
CA THR A 86 -1.68 0.24 15.14
C THR A 86 -1.95 1.70 14.75
N VAL A 87 -1.69 2.04 13.48
CA VAL A 87 -1.83 3.40 12.94
C VAL A 87 -2.82 3.39 11.78
N ASN A 88 -3.71 4.38 11.77
CA ASN A 88 -4.68 4.57 10.68
C ASN A 88 -4.50 5.95 10.02
N ARG A 89 -4.06 5.95 8.77
CA ARG A 89 -4.18 7.04 7.79
C ARG A 89 -4.79 6.46 6.50
N TYR A 90 -5.81 5.64 6.63
CA TYR A 90 -6.45 4.95 5.49
C TYR A 90 -5.41 4.36 4.52
N CYS A 91 -5.49 4.71 3.23
CA CYS A 91 -4.61 4.20 2.17
C CYS A 91 -3.10 4.43 2.42
N ALA A 92 -2.73 5.48 3.17
CA ALA A 92 -1.34 5.83 3.43
C ALA A 92 -0.78 5.23 4.74
N SER A 93 -1.57 4.44 5.49
CA SER A 93 -1.14 3.93 6.80
C SER A 93 0.24 3.26 6.77
N GLY A 94 0.50 2.41 5.77
CA GLY A 94 1.80 1.74 5.64
C GLY A 94 2.98 2.68 5.31
N LEU A 95 2.76 3.79 4.62
CA LEU A 95 3.79 4.80 4.40
C LEU A 95 3.99 5.68 5.64
N GLU A 96 2.89 5.99 6.35
CA GLU A 96 2.92 6.71 7.64
C GLU A 96 3.76 5.96 8.67
N THR A 97 3.60 4.62 8.78
CA THR A 97 4.38 3.82 9.74
C THR A 97 5.87 3.86 9.46
N ILE A 98 6.28 3.85 8.18
CA ILE A 98 7.68 4.01 7.76
C ILE A 98 8.21 5.40 8.17
N ALA A 99 7.41 6.44 7.96
CA ALA A 99 7.77 7.80 8.35
C ALA A 99 7.89 7.95 9.88
N MET A 100 6.93 7.40 10.64
CA MET A 100 6.97 7.41 12.10
C MET A 100 8.19 6.66 12.65
N ALA A 101 8.48 5.45 12.14
CA ALA A 101 9.63 4.67 12.53
C ALA A 101 10.95 5.41 12.25
N SER A 102 11.08 5.97 11.05
CA SER A 102 12.25 6.77 10.68
C SER A 102 12.42 7.99 11.60
N ALA A 103 11.34 8.69 11.94
CA ALA A 103 11.36 9.83 12.84
C ALA A 103 11.76 9.44 14.29
N LYS A 104 11.20 8.33 14.83
CA LYS A 104 11.56 7.80 16.17
C LYS A 104 13.06 7.47 16.25
N ILE A 105 13.61 6.83 15.22
CA ILE A 105 15.04 6.48 15.16
C ILE A 105 15.89 7.74 15.02
N LYS A 106 15.56 8.66 14.12
CA LYS A 106 16.29 9.93 13.94
C LYS A 106 16.29 10.81 15.19
N SER A 107 15.22 10.77 15.99
CA SER A 107 15.13 11.48 17.27
C SER A 107 15.86 10.79 18.43
N GLY A 108 16.28 9.53 18.23
CA GLY A 108 16.95 8.73 19.25
C GLY A 108 16.02 8.05 20.25
N MET A 109 14.72 7.97 19.96
CA MET A 109 13.73 7.24 20.76
C MET A 109 13.78 5.72 20.53
N ALA A 110 14.44 5.27 19.46
CA ALA A 110 14.55 3.87 19.09
C ALA A 110 15.83 3.64 18.27
N GLU A 111 16.27 2.39 18.20
CA GLU A 111 17.38 1.93 17.34
C GLU A 111 16.93 0.94 16.25
N CYS A 112 15.81 0.21 16.48
CA CYS A 112 15.31 -0.79 15.55
C CYS A 112 13.78 -0.86 15.58
N ILE A 113 13.12 -0.68 14.44
CA ILE A 113 11.66 -0.73 14.33
C ILE A 113 11.26 -1.52 13.09
N ILE A 114 10.23 -2.36 13.25
CA ILE A 114 9.50 -2.95 12.13
C ILE A 114 8.33 -2.03 11.81
N ALA A 115 8.24 -1.57 10.57
CA ALA A 115 7.17 -0.71 10.10
C ALA A 115 6.53 -1.26 8.83
N GLY A 116 5.23 -1.13 8.70
CA GLY A 116 4.54 -1.62 7.53
C GLY A 116 3.03 -1.56 7.68
N GLY A 117 2.32 -2.45 7.01
CA GLY A 117 0.88 -2.49 7.12
C GLY A 117 0.28 -3.79 6.61
N VAL A 118 -0.95 -4.02 7.01
CA VAL A 118 -1.77 -5.15 6.61
C VAL A 118 -3.21 -4.71 6.39
N GLU A 119 -3.86 -5.30 5.42
CA GLU A 119 -5.29 -5.17 5.23
C GLU A 119 -5.85 -6.47 4.67
N SER A 120 -7.00 -6.91 5.19
CA SER A 120 -7.81 -7.96 4.60
C SER A 120 -9.21 -7.44 4.35
N MET A 121 -9.47 -7.10 3.09
CA MET A 121 -10.82 -6.70 2.66
C MET A 121 -11.70 -7.91 2.34
N SER A 122 -11.16 -9.12 2.49
CA SER A 122 -11.94 -10.37 2.49
C SER A 122 -12.62 -10.61 3.83
N PHE A 123 -11.95 -10.28 4.94
CA PHE A 123 -12.51 -10.39 6.29
C PHE A 123 -13.33 -9.16 6.67
N ILE A 124 -12.81 -7.96 6.40
CA ILE A 124 -13.44 -6.70 6.81
C ILE A 124 -13.87 -5.93 5.57
N PRO A 125 -15.18 -5.67 5.37
CA PRO A 125 -15.64 -4.88 4.23
C PRO A 125 -15.13 -3.45 4.30
N MET A 126 -15.08 -2.78 3.14
CA MET A 126 -14.69 -1.37 3.09
C MET A 126 -15.63 -0.52 3.96
N GLY A 127 -15.05 0.23 4.90
CA GLY A 127 -15.80 1.03 5.88
C GLY A 127 -16.15 0.28 7.16
N GLY A 128 -15.77 -1.00 7.30
CA GLY A 128 -16.03 -1.81 8.49
C GLY A 128 -17.44 -2.40 8.53
N TYR A 129 -17.74 -3.14 9.59
CA TYR A 129 -19.06 -3.73 9.84
C TYR A 129 -20.04 -2.75 10.46
N LYS A 130 -19.54 -1.74 11.17
CA LYS A 130 -20.38 -0.77 11.87
C LYS A 130 -19.89 0.66 11.62
N THR A 131 -20.45 1.30 10.60
CA THR A 131 -20.21 2.73 10.34
C THR A 131 -21.35 3.55 10.95
N VAL A 132 -21.01 4.55 11.76
CA VAL A 132 -21.97 5.45 12.40
C VAL A 132 -21.54 6.90 12.10
N PRO A 133 -21.98 7.49 10.97
CA PRO A 133 -21.73 8.90 10.65
C PRO A 133 -22.40 9.84 11.65
N ASP A 134 -21.76 10.99 11.90
CA ASP A 134 -22.33 12.05 12.72
C ASP A 134 -23.45 12.75 11.94
N TYR A 135 -24.68 12.64 12.44
CA TYR A 135 -25.84 13.31 11.84
C TYR A 135 -25.70 14.85 11.84
N GLY A 136 -25.04 15.42 12.84
CA GLY A 136 -24.81 16.87 12.91
C GLY A 136 -23.97 17.39 11.75
N ILE A 137 -23.01 16.59 11.27
CA ILE A 137 -22.19 16.93 10.08
C ILE A 137 -23.06 16.88 8.81
N ALA A 138 -23.85 15.82 8.62
CA ALA A 138 -24.75 15.70 7.48
C ALA A 138 -25.80 16.83 7.45
N LYS A 139 -26.38 17.18 8.60
CA LYS A 139 -27.33 18.30 8.75
C LYS A 139 -26.74 19.67 8.33
N GLN A 140 -25.41 19.82 8.38
CA GLN A 140 -24.71 21.03 7.93
C GLN A 140 -24.40 21.01 6.42
N GLY A 141 -24.88 20.02 5.66
CA GLY A 141 -24.56 19.86 4.24
C GLY A 141 -23.10 19.42 3.99
N LYS A 142 -22.54 18.67 4.95
CA LYS A 142 -21.17 18.13 4.92
C LYS A 142 -21.14 16.60 4.80
N GLU A 143 -22.16 16.01 4.21
CA GLU A 143 -22.27 14.58 3.97
C GLU A 143 -21.15 14.05 3.09
N ASP A 144 -20.50 14.91 2.29
CA ASP A 144 -19.33 14.57 1.48
C ASP A 144 -18.13 14.11 2.31
N TYR A 145 -18.09 14.38 3.62
CA TYR A 145 -17.06 13.83 4.53
C TYR A 145 -17.12 12.31 4.63
N TYR A 146 -18.28 11.72 4.37
CA TYR A 146 -18.54 10.30 4.45
C TYR A 146 -18.74 9.62 3.09
N TRP A 147 -18.50 10.34 2.00
CA TRP A 147 -18.67 9.76 0.67
C TRP A 147 -17.79 8.54 0.45
N GLY A 148 -18.37 7.51 -0.15
CA GLY A 148 -17.62 6.39 -0.67
C GLY A 148 -16.63 6.81 -1.76
N MET A 149 -15.49 6.13 -1.82
CA MET A 149 -14.37 6.52 -2.68
C MET A 149 -14.72 6.56 -4.18
N GLY A 150 -15.67 5.72 -4.62
CA GLY A 150 -16.13 5.74 -6.01
C GLY A 150 -16.86 7.04 -6.40
N LEU A 151 -17.65 7.62 -5.49
CA LEU A 151 -18.28 8.92 -5.72
C LEU A 151 -17.24 10.04 -5.81
N THR A 152 -16.23 10.00 -4.97
CA THR A 152 -15.13 10.98 -5.03
C THR A 152 -14.32 10.83 -6.32
N ALA A 153 -14.16 9.62 -6.85
CA ALA A 153 -13.50 9.37 -8.13
C ALA A 153 -14.30 9.93 -9.32
N GLU A 154 -15.64 9.80 -9.30
CA GLU A 154 -16.52 10.43 -10.30
C GLU A 154 -16.43 11.96 -10.22
N GLN A 155 -16.38 12.52 -9.01
CA GLN A 155 -16.25 13.98 -8.84
C GLN A 155 -14.91 14.50 -9.37
N VAL A 156 -13.82 13.73 -9.19
CA VAL A 156 -12.51 14.06 -9.77
C VAL A 156 -12.56 13.95 -11.29
N ALA A 157 -13.17 12.89 -11.85
CA ALA A 157 -13.30 12.72 -13.29
C ALA A 157 -14.02 13.92 -13.93
N GLU A 158 -15.13 14.37 -13.33
CA GLU A 158 -15.91 15.52 -13.78
C GLU A 158 -15.11 16.82 -13.67
N GLN A 159 -14.56 17.13 -12.52
CA GLN A 159 -13.87 18.40 -12.24
C GLN A 159 -12.57 18.55 -13.04
N TYR A 160 -11.81 17.47 -13.22
CA TYR A 160 -10.54 17.46 -13.95
C TYR A 160 -10.68 16.98 -15.40
N LYS A 161 -11.91 16.83 -15.89
CA LYS A 161 -12.23 16.47 -17.28
C LYS A 161 -11.48 15.23 -17.76
N VAL A 162 -11.45 14.19 -16.92
CA VAL A 162 -10.86 12.91 -17.27
C VAL A 162 -11.94 12.04 -17.92
N SER A 163 -11.83 11.81 -19.22
CA SER A 163 -12.81 11.03 -19.97
C SER A 163 -12.85 9.55 -19.57
N ARG A 164 -13.90 8.84 -19.95
CA ARG A 164 -14.03 7.41 -19.78
C ARG A 164 -12.95 6.65 -20.56
N GLU A 165 -12.69 7.09 -21.78
CA GLU A 165 -11.69 6.54 -22.68
C GLU A 165 -10.29 6.64 -22.07
N ASP A 166 -9.90 7.80 -21.56
CA ASP A 166 -8.62 8.02 -20.86
C ASP A 166 -8.47 7.05 -19.67
N GLN A 167 -9.56 6.89 -18.89
CA GLN A 167 -9.55 6.01 -17.71
C GLN A 167 -9.36 4.53 -18.09
N ASP A 168 -10.05 4.08 -19.15
CA ASP A 168 -9.96 2.70 -19.60
C ASP A 168 -8.60 2.40 -20.25
N GLU A 169 -8.02 3.36 -21.00
CA GLU A 169 -6.67 3.24 -21.54
C GLU A 169 -5.60 3.16 -20.43
N PHE A 170 -5.72 4.01 -19.42
CA PHE A 170 -4.83 3.99 -18.26
C PHE A 170 -4.90 2.64 -17.54
N ALA A 171 -6.11 2.13 -17.32
CA ALA A 171 -6.33 0.83 -16.68
C ALA A 171 -5.74 -0.33 -17.51
N LEU A 172 -5.94 -0.32 -18.83
CA LEU A 172 -5.32 -1.31 -19.72
C LEU A 172 -3.80 -1.30 -19.58
N ASN A 173 -3.18 -0.12 -19.62
CA ASN A 173 -1.73 0.03 -19.50
C ASN A 173 -1.20 -0.47 -18.15
N SER A 174 -1.93 -0.25 -17.04
CA SER A 174 -1.59 -0.82 -15.73
C SER A 174 -1.55 -2.34 -15.76
N HIS A 175 -2.57 -2.98 -16.37
CA HIS A 175 -2.60 -4.44 -16.52
C HIS A 175 -1.48 -4.98 -17.41
N LEU A 176 -1.21 -4.36 -18.56
CA LEU A 176 -0.15 -4.79 -19.47
C LEU A 176 1.22 -4.73 -18.80
N LYS A 177 1.54 -3.63 -18.11
CA LYS A 177 2.78 -3.48 -17.35
C LYS A 177 2.90 -4.54 -16.24
N ALA A 178 1.82 -4.80 -15.49
CA ALA A 178 1.84 -5.78 -14.41
C ALA A 178 2.02 -7.23 -14.93
N VAL A 179 1.36 -7.58 -16.02
CA VAL A 179 1.51 -8.91 -16.66
C VAL A 179 2.95 -9.10 -17.18
N ASP A 180 3.51 -8.09 -17.82
CA ASP A 180 4.89 -8.13 -18.29
C ASP A 180 5.89 -8.26 -17.13
N ALA A 181 5.72 -7.48 -16.07
CA ALA A 181 6.56 -7.54 -14.88
C ALA A 181 6.52 -8.91 -14.19
N ILE A 182 5.33 -9.52 -14.05
CA ILE A 182 5.17 -10.89 -13.51
C ILE A 182 5.88 -11.90 -14.41
N SER A 183 5.71 -11.80 -15.73
CA SER A 183 6.34 -12.72 -16.69
C SER A 183 7.87 -12.67 -16.63
N LYS A 184 8.43 -11.50 -16.34
CA LYS A 184 9.87 -11.26 -16.17
C LYS A 184 10.37 -11.56 -14.75
N GLY A 185 9.50 -11.98 -13.83
CA GLY A 185 9.86 -12.33 -12.46
C GLY A 185 10.25 -11.14 -11.57
N LYS A 186 9.88 -9.91 -11.95
CA LYS A 186 10.26 -8.66 -11.27
C LYS A 186 9.86 -8.59 -9.80
N PHE A 187 8.82 -9.32 -9.40
CA PHE A 187 8.30 -9.33 -8.04
C PHE A 187 8.82 -10.48 -7.17
N LYS A 188 9.54 -11.46 -7.73
CA LYS A 188 9.93 -12.68 -7.02
C LYS A 188 10.79 -12.41 -5.77
N SER A 189 11.73 -11.48 -5.85
CA SER A 189 12.66 -11.18 -4.75
C SER A 189 12.03 -10.41 -3.59
N GLN A 190 10.82 -9.88 -3.76
CA GLN A 190 10.14 -9.04 -2.77
C GLN A 190 8.91 -9.74 -2.15
N ILE A 191 8.42 -10.83 -2.77
CA ILE A 191 7.23 -11.55 -2.32
C ILE A 191 7.64 -12.73 -1.43
N VAL A 192 7.08 -12.75 -0.22
CA VAL A 192 7.13 -13.89 0.68
C VAL A 192 6.05 -14.88 0.28
N PRO A 193 6.39 -16.12 -0.08
CA PRO A 193 5.39 -17.15 -0.31
C PRO A 193 4.61 -17.47 0.97
N ILE A 194 3.29 -17.38 0.91
CA ILE A 194 2.40 -17.64 2.06
C ILE A 194 1.62 -18.92 1.83
N THR A 195 1.68 -19.82 2.80
CA THR A 195 0.85 -21.03 2.78
C THR A 195 -0.54 -20.72 3.31
N VAL A 196 -1.55 -21.09 2.53
CA VAL A 196 -2.96 -20.96 2.89
C VAL A 196 -3.55 -22.34 3.06
N GLU A 197 -4.21 -22.55 4.20
CA GLU A 197 -5.02 -23.74 4.47
C GLU A 197 -6.50 -23.41 4.19
N GLU A 198 -7.12 -24.16 3.31
CA GLU A 198 -8.54 -24.08 2.98
C GLU A 198 -9.24 -25.35 3.40
N THR A 199 -10.13 -25.25 4.35
CA THR A 199 -11.01 -26.36 4.76
C THR A 199 -12.40 -26.20 4.14
N PHE A 200 -12.89 -27.25 3.49
CA PHE A 200 -14.20 -27.25 2.83
C PHE A 200 -14.89 -28.63 2.99
N LEU A 201 -16.18 -28.67 2.68
CA LEU A 201 -16.90 -29.93 2.56
C LEU A 201 -16.85 -30.41 1.10
N ASN A 202 -16.42 -31.66 0.89
CA ASN A 202 -16.44 -32.28 -0.43
C ASN A 202 -17.87 -32.66 -0.86
N GLN A 203 -18.01 -33.20 -2.05
CA GLN A 203 -19.32 -33.60 -2.61
C GLN A 203 -20.06 -34.64 -1.75
N ASN A 204 -19.36 -35.38 -0.90
CA ASN A 204 -19.90 -36.40 0.00
C ASN A 204 -20.19 -35.84 1.41
N GLY A 205 -20.06 -34.52 1.62
CA GLY A 205 -20.26 -33.87 2.93
C GLY A 205 -19.11 -34.11 3.93
N GLN A 206 -17.97 -34.65 3.49
CA GLN A 206 -16.82 -34.90 4.36
C GLN A 206 -15.91 -33.67 4.38
N LYS A 207 -15.33 -33.38 5.55
CA LYS A 207 -14.34 -32.31 5.71
C LYS A 207 -13.05 -32.66 5.00
N GLU A 208 -12.62 -31.81 4.08
CA GLU A 208 -11.33 -31.87 3.43
C GLU A 208 -10.52 -30.60 3.65
N THR A 209 -9.19 -30.73 3.70
CA THR A 209 -8.26 -29.63 3.85
C THR A 209 -7.29 -29.61 2.67
N LYS A 210 -7.16 -28.47 2.02
CA LYS A 210 -6.22 -28.23 0.94
C LYS A 210 -5.23 -27.14 1.34
N ASN A 211 -3.94 -27.41 1.16
CA ASN A 211 -2.88 -26.43 1.33
C ASN A 211 -2.36 -25.96 -0.03
N TYR A 212 -2.15 -24.67 -0.20
CA TYR A 212 -1.52 -24.08 -1.38
C TYR A 212 -0.65 -22.87 -1.02
N SER A 213 0.39 -22.64 -1.81
CA SER A 213 1.28 -21.50 -1.65
C SER A 213 0.83 -20.35 -2.56
N VAL A 214 0.83 -19.13 -2.03
CA VAL A 214 0.52 -17.90 -2.77
C VAL A 214 1.77 -17.04 -2.84
N ASP A 215 2.37 -16.95 -4.01
CA ASP A 215 3.62 -16.25 -4.30
C ASP A 215 3.52 -15.26 -5.48
N THR A 216 2.33 -15.11 -6.04
CA THR A 216 2.10 -14.27 -7.22
C THR A 216 0.84 -13.41 -7.05
N ASP A 217 0.93 -12.13 -7.41
CA ASP A 217 -0.20 -11.20 -7.36
C ASP A 217 -1.36 -11.69 -8.23
N GLN A 218 -2.55 -11.78 -7.64
CA GLN A 218 -3.72 -12.40 -8.28
C GLN A 218 -4.47 -11.45 -9.21
N GLY A 219 -4.23 -10.13 -9.09
CA GLY A 219 -5.02 -9.10 -9.74
C GLY A 219 -4.87 -8.98 -11.26
N PRO A 220 -3.65 -9.05 -11.83
CA PRO A 220 -3.41 -8.74 -13.24
C PRO A 220 -4.15 -9.65 -14.20
N ARG A 221 -4.75 -9.07 -15.26
CA ARG A 221 -5.55 -9.77 -16.26
C ARG A 221 -4.85 -9.77 -17.62
N LYS A 222 -4.44 -10.94 -18.09
CA LYS A 222 -3.77 -11.12 -19.39
C LYS A 222 -4.71 -10.90 -20.59
N ASP A 223 -6.01 -11.10 -20.40
CA ASP A 223 -7.05 -11.06 -21.42
C ASP A 223 -7.74 -9.71 -21.54
N THR A 224 -7.37 -8.71 -20.70
CA THR A 224 -8.00 -7.40 -20.74
C THR A 224 -7.65 -6.62 -22.01
N ASN A 225 -8.62 -5.87 -22.53
CA ASN A 225 -8.46 -4.98 -23.68
C ASN A 225 -9.53 -3.87 -23.65
N LEU A 226 -9.35 -2.81 -24.44
CA LEU A 226 -10.27 -1.68 -24.46
C LEU A 226 -11.71 -2.10 -24.80
N LYS A 227 -11.92 -3.06 -25.72
CA LYS A 227 -13.25 -3.54 -26.07
C LYS A 227 -14.00 -4.17 -24.89
N LEU A 228 -13.28 -4.86 -24.00
CA LEU A 228 -13.86 -5.42 -22.77
C LEU A 228 -14.11 -4.34 -21.72
N LEU A 229 -13.16 -3.43 -21.52
CA LEU A 229 -13.30 -2.32 -20.57
C LEU A 229 -14.48 -1.41 -20.94
N ASN A 230 -14.62 -1.04 -22.19
CA ASN A 230 -15.71 -0.18 -22.68
C ASN A 230 -17.12 -0.78 -22.49
N LYS A 231 -17.25 -2.12 -22.36
CA LYS A 231 -18.52 -2.78 -22.06
C LYS A 231 -18.95 -2.70 -20.59
N LEU A 232 -18.03 -2.32 -19.70
CA LEU A 232 -18.32 -2.22 -18.28
C LEU A 232 -19.21 -1.02 -18.01
N ARG A 233 -20.23 -1.21 -17.17
CA ARG A 233 -21.12 -0.13 -16.73
C ARG A 233 -20.49 0.65 -15.58
N PRO A 234 -20.74 1.97 -15.49
CA PRO A 234 -20.44 2.75 -14.30
C PRO A 234 -21.10 2.14 -13.06
N VAL A 235 -20.39 2.12 -11.92
CA VAL A 235 -20.86 1.42 -10.71
C VAL A 235 -21.16 2.34 -9.54
N PHE A 236 -20.77 3.61 -9.61
CA PHE A 236 -20.89 4.54 -8.49
C PHE A 236 -21.88 5.69 -8.74
N LYS A 237 -22.06 6.11 -9.99
CA LYS A 237 -22.95 7.21 -10.40
C LYS A 237 -23.68 6.82 -11.69
N MET A 238 -24.98 7.10 -11.75
CA MET A 238 -25.74 6.95 -13.00
C MET A 238 -25.16 7.87 -14.07
N ASN A 239 -24.88 7.33 -15.26
CA ASN A 239 -24.17 8.01 -16.34
C ASN A 239 -22.77 8.51 -15.94
N GLY A 240 -22.12 7.86 -14.97
CA GLY A 240 -20.75 8.12 -14.60
C GLY A 240 -19.74 7.52 -15.55
N SER A 241 -18.46 7.62 -15.19
CA SER A 241 -17.34 7.11 -16.00
C SER A 241 -16.50 6.06 -15.28
N VAL A 242 -16.62 5.97 -13.95
CA VAL A 242 -15.83 5.06 -13.11
C VAL A 242 -16.47 3.67 -13.07
N THR A 243 -15.70 2.67 -13.43
CA THR A 243 -16.14 1.26 -13.54
C THR A 243 -15.28 0.35 -12.68
N ALA A 244 -15.70 -0.90 -12.52
CA ALA A 244 -14.86 -1.92 -11.90
C ALA A 244 -13.53 -2.18 -12.66
N GLY A 245 -13.45 -1.83 -13.95
CA GLY A 245 -12.26 -2.03 -14.78
C GLY A 245 -11.23 -0.91 -14.67
N ASN A 246 -11.64 0.30 -14.29
CA ASN A 246 -10.76 1.46 -14.14
C ASN A 246 -10.63 1.94 -12.69
N SER A 247 -10.94 1.05 -11.74
CA SER A 247 -10.79 1.19 -10.30
C SER A 247 -9.85 0.13 -9.75
N SER A 248 -9.14 0.43 -8.66
CA SER A 248 -8.34 -0.56 -7.94
C SER A 248 -9.21 -1.67 -7.37
N GLN A 249 -8.63 -2.86 -7.26
CA GLN A 249 -9.34 -4.02 -6.72
C GLN A 249 -9.31 -4.00 -5.18
N MET A 250 -10.43 -4.34 -4.54
CA MET A 250 -10.44 -4.70 -3.12
C MET A 250 -9.50 -5.88 -2.91
N SER A 251 -8.66 -5.83 -1.91
CA SER A 251 -7.49 -6.70 -1.83
C SER A 251 -7.09 -7.04 -0.42
N ASP A 252 -6.39 -8.18 -0.30
CA ASP A 252 -5.73 -8.65 0.92
C ASP A 252 -4.22 -8.61 0.71
N GLY A 253 -3.46 -8.19 1.73
CA GLY A 253 -2.01 -8.19 1.66
C GLY A 253 -1.33 -7.61 2.88
N ALA A 254 -0.05 -7.92 3.05
CA ALA A 254 0.83 -7.38 4.07
C ALA A 254 2.18 -6.97 3.47
N ALA A 255 2.80 -5.93 4.01
CA ALA A 255 4.12 -5.47 3.61
C ALA A 255 4.83 -4.79 4.79
N PHE A 256 6.10 -5.10 4.97
CA PHE A 256 6.90 -4.60 6.08
C PHE A 256 8.33 -4.24 5.65
N VAL A 257 8.90 -3.28 6.36
CA VAL A 257 10.30 -2.92 6.30
C VAL A 257 10.91 -2.98 7.69
N LEU A 258 12.18 -3.36 7.76
CA LEU A 258 13.00 -3.29 8.96
C LEU A 258 13.86 -2.03 8.88
N ILE A 259 13.75 -1.16 9.89
CA ILE A 259 14.43 0.13 9.93
C ILE A 259 15.35 0.14 11.15
N MET A 260 16.61 0.51 10.94
CA MET A 260 17.65 0.54 11.98
C MET A 260 18.37 1.88 12.03
N SER A 261 18.88 2.22 13.21
CA SER A 261 19.82 3.34 13.38
C SER A 261 21.15 3.05 12.68
N GLU A 262 21.86 4.09 12.29
CA GLU A 262 23.22 3.98 11.74
C GLU A 262 24.16 3.17 12.65
N LYS A 263 24.03 3.36 13.98
CA LYS A 263 24.81 2.62 14.98
C LYS A 263 24.57 1.12 14.88
N MET A 264 23.29 0.69 14.84
CA MET A 264 22.93 -0.72 14.78
C MET A 264 23.30 -1.36 13.43
N VAL A 265 23.13 -0.64 12.33
CA VAL A 265 23.58 -1.08 10.99
C VAL A 265 25.07 -1.38 10.98
N LYS A 266 25.89 -0.50 11.55
CA LYS A 266 27.35 -0.70 11.67
C LYS A 266 27.70 -1.85 12.61
N GLU A 267 27.06 -1.90 13.77
CA GLU A 267 27.30 -2.95 14.79
C GLU A 267 27.01 -4.34 14.22
N LEU A 268 25.89 -4.51 13.51
CA LEU A 268 25.47 -5.79 12.94
C LEU A 268 26.07 -6.08 11.56
N ASN A 269 26.86 -5.16 11.02
CA ASN A 269 27.46 -5.24 9.67
C ASN A 269 26.42 -5.56 8.60
N ILE A 270 25.31 -4.80 8.59
CA ILE A 270 24.20 -4.94 7.63
C ILE A 270 24.31 -3.86 6.57
N GLU A 271 24.15 -4.22 5.31
CA GLU A 271 24.08 -3.26 4.23
C GLU A 271 22.67 -2.64 4.12
N PRO A 272 22.53 -1.31 4.25
CA PRO A 272 21.23 -0.65 4.09
C PRO A 272 20.79 -0.63 2.63
N ILE A 273 19.48 -0.70 2.41
CA ILE A 273 18.85 -0.63 1.09
C ILE A 273 18.54 0.82 0.71
N ALA A 274 17.89 1.54 1.62
CA ALA A 274 17.38 2.88 1.38
C ALA A 274 17.24 3.67 2.69
N LYS A 275 16.96 4.96 2.56
CA LYS A 275 16.51 5.80 3.68
C LYS A 275 15.36 6.71 3.25
N LEU A 276 14.49 7.05 4.20
CA LEU A 276 13.48 8.08 3.97
C LEU A 276 14.14 9.46 4.06
N VAL A 277 14.12 10.18 2.93
CA VAL A 277 14.62 11.56 2.84
C VAL A 277 13.64 12.50 3.54
N ASN A 278 12.37 12.47 3.11
CA ASN A 278 11.31 13.27 3.71
C ASN A 278 9.93 12.65 3.46
N TYR A 279 8.96 13.10 4.27
CA TYR A 279 7.56 12.68 4.19
C TYR A 279 6.65 13.88 4.44
N ALA A 280 5.58 14.00 3.64
CA ALA A 280 4.60 15.06 3.82
C ALA A 280 3.18 14.53 3.62
N VAL A 281 2.25 15.09 4.39
CA VAL A 281 0.82 14.93 4.23
C VAL A 281 0.15 16.28 3.98
N ALA A 282 -0.95 16.27 3.26
CA ALA A 282 -1.73 17.46 2.97
C ALA A 282 -3.23 17.14 3.00
N GLY A 283 -4.04 18.11 3.44
CA GLY A 283 -5.49 18.05 3.38
C GLY A 283 -6.02 18.64 2.07
N VAL A 284 -7.11 18.06 1.56
CA VAL A 284 -7.88 18.55 0.41
C VAL A 284 -9.38 18.36 0.70
N PRO A 285 -10.30 19.00 -0.07
CA PRO A 285 -11.73 18.76 0.14
C PRO A 285 -12.07 17.26 0.01
N PRO A 286 -12.82 16.68 0.98
CA PRO A 286 -13.14 15.24 1.00
C PRO A 286 -13.77 14.72 -0.29
N LYS A 287 -14.68 15.47 -0.88
CA LYS A 287 -15.38 15.11 -2.13
C LYS A 287 -14.48 14.89 -3.34
N ILE A 288 -13.24 15.40 -3.30
CA ILE A 288 -12.21 15.23 -4.33
C ILE A 288 -10.91 14.67 -3.74
N MET A 289 -11.01 13.78 -2.76
CA MET A 289 -9.85 13.23 -2.04
C MET A 289 -8.75 12.71 -2.97
N GLY A 290 -9.12 12.26 -4.16
CA GLY A 290 -8.20 11.71 -5.16
C GLY A 290 -7.06 12.65 -5.55
N ILE A 291 -7.27 13.97 -5.45
CA ILE A 291 -6.23 14.95 -5.78
C ILE A 291 -5.22 15.22 -4.66
N GLY A 292 -5.31 14.51 -3.53
CA GLY A 292 -4.39 14.68 -2.40
C GLY A 292 -2.91 14.77 -2.76
N PRO A 293 -2.38 13.93 -3.69
CA PRO A 293 -1.01 14.01 -4.16
C PRO A 293 -0.63 15.35 -4.80
N ILE A 294 -1.56 16.07 -5.44
CA ILE A 294 -1.30 17.41 -6.03
C ILE A 294 -0.81 18.41 -4.97
N LYS A 295 -1.20 18.22 -3.71
CA LYS A 295 -0.74 19.04 -2.58
C LYS A 295 0.43 18.42 -1.82
N ALA A 296 0.46 17.08 -1.71
CA ALA A 296 1.49 16.39 -0.93
C ALA A 296 2.85 16.36 -1.66
N ILE A 297 2.86 16.15 -2.98
CA ILE A 297 4.10 16.09 -3.79
C ILE A 297 4.88 17.41 -3.74
N PRO A 298 4.33 18.58 -4.07
CA PRO A 298 5.08 19.83 -3.97
C PRO A 298 5.55 20.14 -2.53
N LYS A 299 4.75 19.74 -1.54
CA LYS A 299 5.10 19.94 -0.12
C LYS A 299 6.32 19.12 0.27
N VAL A 300 6.38 17.82 -0.06
CA VAL A 300 7.52 16.96 0.29
C VAL A 300 8.77 17.36 -0.47
N LEU A 301 8.67 17.75 -1.74
CA LEU A 301 9.80 18.25 -2.55
C LEU A 301 10.39 19.51 -1.93
N LYS A 302 9.53 20.49 -1.56
CA LYS A 302 9.97 21.70 -0.88
C LYS A 302 10.68 21.42 0.46
N GLN A 303 10.15 20.47 1.25
CA GLN A 303 10.76 20.09 2.54
C GLN A 303 12.10 19.38 2.38
N ALA A 304 12.29 18.68 1.25
CA ALA A 304 13.53 17.97 0.92
C ALA A 304 14.54 18.84 0.16
N ASP A 305 14.19 20.09 -0.16
CA ASP A 305 14.97 20.98 -1.06
C ASP A 305 15.28 20.31 -2.42
N MET A 306 14.26 19.66 -2.99
CA MET A 306 14.32 18.90 -4.24
C MET A 306 13.32 19.41 -5.28
N LYS A 307 13.57 19.09 -6.53
CA LYS A 307 12.65 19.30 -7.67
C LYS A 307 12.08 17.97 -8.14
N ILE A 308 10.99 18.01 -8.91
CA ILE A 308 10.39 16.79 -9.47
C ILE A 308 11.34 16.04 -10.40
N ASP A 309 12.19 16.76 -11.12
CA ASP A 309 13.19 16.20 -12.04
C ASP A 309 14.32 15.42 -11.33
N ASP A 310 14.49 15.60 -10.03
CA ASP A 310 15.44 14.81 -9.24
C ASP A 310 14.91 13.39 -8.96
N ILE A 311 13.59 13.17 -9.14
CA ILE A 311 12.93 11.89 -8.87
C ILE A 311 13.02 10.98 -10.09
N ASN A 312 13.65 9.82 -9.91
CA ASN A 312 13.87 8.85 -10.99
C ASN A 312 12.72 7.86 -11.18
N LEU A 313 11.97 7.56 -10.12
CA LEU A 313 10.84 6.63 -10.12
C LEU A 313 9.73 7.12 -9.18
N ILE A 314 8.47 6.91 -9.58
CA ILE A 314 7.30 7.26 -8.79
C ILE A 314 6.35 6.06 -8.72
N GLU A 315 6.05 5.61 -7.51
CA GLU A 315 4.92 4.74 -7.23
C GLU A 315 3.73 5.60 -6.79
N LEU A 316 2.86 5.91 -7.73
CA LEU A 316 1.59 6.61 -7.51
C LEU A 316 0.49 5.57 -7.33
N ASN A 317 -0.13 5.51 -6.14
CA ASN A 317 -1.21 4.56 -5.92
C ASN A 317 -2.40 4.82 -6.86
N GLU A 318 -2.73 3.85 -7.69
CA GLU A 318 -3.84 3.90 -8.64
C GLU A 318 -5.15 3.48 -7.94
N ALA A 319 -5.65 4.30 -7.02
CA ALA A 319 -6.96 4.01 -6.41
C ALA A 319 -8.06 4.00 -7.48
N PHE A 320 -7.98 4.95 -8.41
CA PHE A 320 -8.84 5.07 -9.60
C PHE A 320 -8.03 5.67 -10.77
N SER A 321 -8.35 5.30 -11.99
CA SER A 321 -7.73 5.91 -13.18
C SER A 321 -7.97 7.42 -13.23
N SER A 322 -9.18 7.88 -12.89
CA SER A 322 -9.54 9.31 -12.90
C SER A 322 -8.64 10.13 -11.99
N GLN A 323 -8.41 9.64 -10.78
CA GLN A 323 -7.55 10.29 -9.79
C GLN A 323 -6.08 10.29 -10.23
N SER A 324 -5.58 9.17 -10.74
CA SER A 324 -4.18 9.07 -11.17
C SER A 324 -3.89 10.01 -12.35
N LEU A 325 -4.77 10.04 -13.33
CA LEU A 325 -4.66 10.93 -14.49
C LEU A 325 -4.76 12.42 -14.10
N ALA A 326 -5.67 12.77 -13.17
CA ALA A 326 -5.75 14.14 -12.66
C ALA A 326 -4.42 14.58 -12.02
N VAL A 327 -3.83 13.75 -11.17
CA VAL A 327 -2.54 14.05 -10.53
C VAL A 327 -1.41 14.19 -11.55
N ILE A 328 -1.33 13.24 -12.50
CA ILE A 328 -0.28 13.23 -13.55
C ILE A 328 -0.37 14.49 -14.41
N ARG A 329 -1.58 14.89 -14.82
CA ARG A 329 -1.81 16.05 -15.69
C ARG A 329 -1.57 17.38 -14.98
N GLU A 330 -2.06 17.52 -13.74
CA GLU A 330 -1.91 18.77 -12.96
C GLU A 330 -0.47 19.08 -12.54
N LEU A 331 0.34 18.06 -12.34
CA LEU A 331 1.75 18.21 -11.94
C LEU A 331 2.73 17.96 -13.09
N ASP A 332 2.23 17.77 -14.31
CA ASP A 332 3.02 17.45 -15.52
C ASP A 332 4.07 16.35 -15.25
N LEU A 333 3.63 15.26 -14.61
CA LEU A 333 4.52 14.17 -14.23
C LEU A 333 4.90 13.32 -15.44
N ASN A 334 6.18 12.97 -15.53
CA ASN A 334 6.67 12.04 -16.56
C ASN A 334 6.08 10.64 -16.37
N LYS A 335 5.24 10.20 -17.31
CA LYS A 335 4.54 8.90 -17.29
C LYS A 335 5.48 7.70 -17.38
N ASP A 336 6.68 7.88 -17.93
CA ASP A 336 7.64 6.78 -18.16
C ASP A 336 8.32 6.31 -16.87
N ILE A 337 8.29 7.15 -15.82
CA ILE A 337 8.83 6.83 -14.51
C ILE A 337 7.74 6.46 -13.48
N ILE A 338 6.46 6.48 -13.88
CA ILE A 338 5.33 6.18 -12.98
C ILE A 338 4.88 4.74 -13.14
N ASN A 339 4.79 4.02 -12.01
CA ASN A 339 4.23 2.68 -11.94
C ASN A 339 4.73 1.80 -13.10
N VAL A 340 6.04 1.73 -13.23
CA VAL A 340 6.71 1.10 -14.38
C VAL A 340 6.42 -0.39 -14.50
N ASN A 341 6.01 -1.02 -13.41
CA ASN A 341 5.61 -2.43 -13.33
C ASN A 341 4.09 -2.62 -13.13
N GLY A 342 3.29 -1.60 -13.50
CA GLY A 342 1.85 -1.57 -13.23
C GLY A 342 1.53 -1.10 -11.81
N GLY A 343 0.30 -0.68 -11.59
CA GLY A 343 -0.16 -0.11 -10.32
C GLY A 343 -1.37 -0.84 -9.74
N ALA A 344 -2.08 -0.19 -8.82
CA ALA A 344 -3.11 -0.82 -8.00
C ALA A 344 -4.36 -1.27 -8.77
N ILE A 345 -4.65 -0.69 -9.94
CA ILE A 345 -5.76 -1.16 -10.79
C ILE A 345 -5.52 -2.61 -11.20
N ALA A 346 -4.29 -2.94 -11.55
CA ALA A 346 -3.89 -4.30 -11.89
C ALA A 346 -3.50 -5.13 -10.67
N LEU A 347 -2.59 -4.60 -9.82
CA LEU A 347 -1.95 -5.34 -8.73
C LEU A 347 -2.77 -5.36 -7.43
N GLY A 348 -3.81 -4.50 -7.31
CA GLY A 348 -4.64 -4.42 -6.11
C GLY A 348 -4.19 -3.39 -5.06
N HIS A 349 -5.15 -3.03 -4.18
CA HIS A 349 -5.00 -1.98 -3.17
C HIS A 349 -5.48 -2.44 -1.79
N PRO A 350 -4.69 -3.25 -1.07
CA PRO A 350 -4.97 -3.54 0.34
C PRO A 350 -4.65 -2.28 1.16
N LEU A 351 -5.70 -1.56 1.61
CA LEU A 351 -5.64 -0.15 2.03
C LEU A 351 -4.46 0.17 2.97
N GLY A 352 -4.47 -0.36 4.19
CA GLY A 352 -3.44 -0.07 5.19
C GLY A 352 -2.04 -0.61 4.86
N CYS A 353 -1.97 -1.62 4.00
CA CYS A 353 -0.72 -2.20 3.50
C CYS A 353 -0.08 -1.38 2.36
N SER A 354 -0.89 -0.69 1.54
CA SER A 354 -0.45 -0.17 0.24
C SER A 354 0.76 0.74 0.29
N GLY A 355 0.86 1.61 1.30
CA GLY A 355 2.02 2.51 1.42
C GLY A 355 3.35 1.75 1.59
N ALA A 356 3.35 0.70 2.40
CA ALA A 356 4.51 -0.17 2.57
C ALA A 356 4.77 -1.04 1.33
N LYS A 357 3.69 -1.60 0.73
CA LYS A 357 3.78 -2.39 -0.51
C LYS A 357 4.44 -1.61 -1.64
N LEU A 358 4.00 -0.37 -1.88
CA LEU A 358 4.57 0.50 -2.90
C LEU A 358 6.04 0.85 -2.59
N SER A 359 6.38 1.04 -1.31
CA SER A 359 7.78 1.24 -0.90
C SER A 359 8.66 0.03 -1.21
N VAL A 360 8.19 -1.18 -0.93
CA VAL A 360 8.90 -2.44 -1.27
C VAL A 360 9.10 -2.57 -2.77
N GLN A 361 8.06 -2.28 -3.57
CA GLN A 361 8.12 -2.30 -5.05
C GLN A 361 9.11 -1.25 -5.56
N LEU A 362 9.05 -0.04 -5.03
CA LEU A 362 9.96 1.06 -5.37
C LEU A 362 11.42 0.66 -5.15
N PHE A 363 11.77 0.12 -3.99
CA PHE A 363 13.16 -0.27 -3.68
C PHE A 363 13.68 -1.37 -4.61
N SER A 364 12.83 -2.34 -4.95
CA SER A 364 13.18 -3.40 -5.89
C SER A 364 13.51 -2.85 -7.28
N GLU A 365 12.68 -1.95 -7.80
CA GLU A 365 12.87 -1.36 -9.13
C GLU A 365 14.01 -0.34 -9.14
N MET A 366 14.22 0.43 -8.05
CA MET A 366 15.37 1.34 -7.92
C MET A 366 16.69 0.57 -7.97
N ARG A 367 16.74 -0.62 -7.36
CA ARG A 367 17.90 -1.52 -7.44
C ARG A 367 18.19 -1.93 -8.87
N GLU A 368 17.20 -2.40 -9.61
CA GLU A 368 17.36 -2.85 -10.99
C GLU A 368 17.80 -1.73 -11.92
N ARG A 369 17.23 -0.52 -11.77
CA ARG A 369 17.53 0.64 -12.61
C ARG A 369 18.72 1.45 -12.12
N LYS A 370 19.28 1.11 -10.96
CA LYS A 370 20.33 1.91 -10.29
C LYS A 370 19.89 3.37 -10.09
N SER A 371 18.62 3.56 -9.74
CA SER A 371 18.00 4.85 -9.50
C SER A 371 18.35 5.37 -8.12
N LYS A 372 18.60 6.67 -7.98
CA LYS A 372 18.99 7.26 -6.69
C LYS A 372 17.79 7.69 -5.84
N TYR A 373 16.84 8.39 -6.44
CA TYR A 373 15.67 8.91 -5.71
C TYR A 373 14.38 8.34 -6.28
N GLY A 374 13.53 7.91 -5.37
CA GLY A 374 12.19 7.43 -5.70
C GLY A 374 11.14 8.02 -4.77
N MET A 375 9.90 8.10 -5.25
CA MET A 375 8.77 8.66 -4.51
C MET A 375 7.64 7.64 -4.42
N VAL A 376 7.03 7.51 -3.24
CA VAL A 376 5.73 6.86 -3.04
C VAL A 376 4.72 7.94 -2.72
N THR A 377 3.61 7.96 -3.44
CA THR A 377 2.54 8.94 -3.19
C THR A 377 1.16 8.34 -3.39
N MET A 378 0.17 8.86 -2.68
CA MET A 378 -1.19 8.36 -2.72
C MET A 378 -2.23 9.37 -2.25
N CYS A 379 -3.42 9.23 -2.78
CA CYS A 379 -4.63 9.85 -2.22
C CYS A 379 -5.06 9.07 -0.97
N VAL A 380 -5.75 9.75 -0.07
CA VAL A 380 -6.15 9.20 1.22
C VAL A 380 -7.58 9.59 1.52
N GLY A 381 -8.37 8.64 1.98
CA GLY A 381 -9.77 8.85 2.34
C GLY A 381 -9.99 10.05 3.26
N ALA A 382 -11.19 10.59 3.24
CA ALA A 382 -11.58 11.81 3.95
C ALA A 382 -10.79 13.09 3.55
N GLY A 383 -10.25 13.13 2.33
CA GLY A 383 -9.65 14.34 1.77
C GLY A 383 -8.22 14.60 2.21
N GLN A 384 -7.31 13.65 1.99
CA GLN A 384 -5.90 13.83 2.28
C GLN A 384 -5.02 13.32 1.14
N GLY A 385 -3.73 13.67 1.16
CA GLY A 385 -2.69 13.11 0.32
C GLY A 385 -1.42 12.88 1.11
N ALA A 386 -0.63 11.88 0.71
CA ALA A 386 0.66 11.58 1.30
C ALA A 386 1.72 11.40 0.21
N ALA A 387 2.95 11.82 0.50
CA ALA A 387 4.10 11.61 -0.36
C ALA A 387 5.37 11.40 0.49
N GLY A 388 6.16 10.38 0.15
CA GLY A 388 7.44 10.08 0.77
C GLY A 388 8.53 9.94 -0.29
N ILE A 389 9.68 10.58 -0.08
CA ILE A 389 10.86 10.49 -0.94
C ILE A 389 11.88 9.57 -0.27
N PHE A 390 12.40 8.63 -1.03
CA PHE A 390 13.42 7.69 -0.60
C PHE A 390 14.70 7.87 -1.41
N GLU A 391 15.84 7.77 -0.72
CA GLU A 391 17.16 7.64 -1.36
C GLU A 391 17.57 6.18 -1.31
N PHE A 392 17.92 5.61 -2.47
CA PHE A 392 18.49 4.28 -2.58
C PHE A 392 20.01 4.36 -2.38
N LEU A 393 20.59 3.44 -1.60
CA LEU A 393 21.95 3.54 -1.09
C LEU A 393 22.98 2.63 -1.80
N LYS A 394 22.54 1.92 -2.85
CA LYS A 394 23.43 0.98 -3.58
C LYS A 394 23.57 1.30 -5.05
#